data_4ce496264035726ce06810d54b672828
#
_entry.id   4ce496264035726ce06810d54b672828
#
_cell.length_a   1.000
_cell.length_b   1.000
_cell.length_c   1.000
_cell.angle_alpha   90.00
_cell.angle_beta   90.00
_cell.angle_gamma   90.00
#
_symmetry.space_group_name_H-M   'P 1'
#
loop_
_entity.id
_entity.type
_entity.pdbx_description
1 polymer ?
#
loop_
_entity_poly.entity_id
_entity_poly.type
_entity_poly.pdbx_seq_one_letter_code
_entity_poly.pdbx_strand_id
1 'polypeptide(L)'
;MKIFKYLIAIIVLVGVIFFISGEKEIASLERPIPANLSENLREDTRKLPFTGAHNFRDLGGYKTEDGKTVKWGKVYRSDNLHSLTDEDLKYMERLNIKSVVDFRSVEERTEEPDRLTANMTPILLPIKFEPEGV
;
A
#
# COMPACT_ATOMS: atom_id res chain seq x y z
N MET A 1 24.19 -21.72 43.02
CA MET A 1 24.64 -22.09 41.66
C MET A 1 23.48 -22.49 40.70
N LYS A 2 22.47 -23.22 41.14
CA LYS A 2 21.31 -23.60 40.30
C LYS A 2 20.44 -22.40 39.92
N ILE A 3 20.12 -21.51 40.86
CA ILE A 3 19.29 -20.29 40.63
C ILE A 3 19.90 -19.37 39.56
N PHE A 4 21.22 -19.19 39.58
CA PHE A 4 21.92 -18.34 38.62
C PHE A 4 21.80 -18.85 37.19
N LYS A 5 21.84 -20.18 37.00
CA LYS A 5 21.64 -20.82 35.67
C LYS A 5 20.23 -20.57 35.13
N TYR A 6 19.20 -20.63 35.98
CA TYR A 6 17.81 -20.35 35.59
C TYR A 6 17.61 -18.88 35.25
N LEU A 7 18.27 -17.97 35.99
CA LEU A 7 18.20 -16.54 35.72
C LEU A 7 18.77 -16.18 34.32
N ILE A 8 19.93 -16.74 33.97
CA ILE A 8 20.53 -16.59 32.66
C ILE A 8 19.62 -17.16 31.56
N ALA A 9 19.05 -18.35 31.77
CA ALA A 9 18.16 -18.97 30.80
C ALA A 9 16.89 -18.13 30.55
N ILE A 10 16.33 -17.49 31.59
CA ILE A 10 15.18 -16.61 31.47
C ILE A 10 15.55 -15.33 30.69
N ILE A 11 16.69 -14.73 30.97
CA ILE A 11 17.15 -13.52 30.27
C ILE A 11 17.36 -13.82 28.78
N VAL A 12 17.97 -14.95 28.45
CA VAL A 12 18.17 -15.37 27.05
C VAL A 12 16.82 -15.62 26.36
N LEU A 13 15.89 -16.29 27.03
CA LEU A 13 14.56 -16.59 26.48
C LEU A 13 13.77 -15.30 26.22
N VAL A 14 13.78 -14.34 27.15
CA VAL A 14 13.14 -13.03 26.99
C VAL A 14 13.78 -12.25 25.84
N GLY A 15 15.11 -12.24 25.76
CA GLY A 15 15.85 -11.60 24.66
C GLY A 15 15.50 -12.19 23.29
N VAL A 16 15.37 -13.52 23.19
CA VAL A 16 14.95 -14.20 21.94
C VAL A 16 13.51 -13.85 21.58
N ILE A 17 12.60 -13.79 22.55
CA ILE A 17 11.19 -13.42 22.30
C ILE A 17 11.11 -11.96 21.80
N PHE A 18 11.83 -11.03 22.40
CA PHE A 18 11.88 -9.64 21.94
C PHE A 18 12.47 -9.51 20.55
N PHE A 19 13.54 -10.25 20.25
CA PHE A 19 14.16 -10.26 18.93
C PHE A 19 13.21 -10.80 17.84
N ILE A 20 12.56 -11.94 18.07
CA ILE A 20 11.59 -12.54 17.14
C ILE A 20 10.35 -11.66 16.97
N SER A 21 9.88 -10.99 18.04
CA SER A 21 8.77 -10.05 17.97
C SER A 21 9.14 -8.81 17.16
N GLY A 22 10.34 -8.27 17.37
CA GLY A 22 10.87 -7.14 16.59
C GLY A 22 11.03 -7.46 15.10
N GLU A 23 11.54 -8.63 14.75
CA GLU A 23 11.65 -9.06 13.35
C GLU A 23 10.28 -9.25 12.68
N LYS A 24 9.30 -9.79 13.37
CA LYS A 24 7.93 -9.91 12.85
C LYS A 24 7.26 -8.55 12.65
N GLU A 25 7.47 -7.60 13.56
CA GLU A 25 6.95 -6.24 13.44
C GLU A 25 7.60 -5.49 12.27
N ILE A 26 8.92 -5.61 12.09
CA ILE A 26 9.65 -5.05 10.95
C ILE A 26 9.22 -5.72 9.63
N ALA A 27 9.10 -7.04 9.60
CA ALA A 27 8.66 -7.77 8.41
C ALA A 27 7.19 -7.44 8.03
N SER A 28 6.31 -7.18 9.00
CA SER A 28 4.94 -6.73 8.73
C SER A 28 4.87 -5.30 8.18
N LEU A 29 5.89 -4.47 8.44
CA LEU A 29 6.00 -3.10 7.94
C LEU A 29 6.62 -3.02 6.53
N GLU A 30 7.36 -4.03 6.09
CA GLU A 30 7.97 -4.06 4.75
C GLU A 30 7.05 -4.65 3.69
N ARG A 31 5.99 -3.90 3.36
CA ARG A 31 5.15 -4.22 2.20
C ARG A 31 5.97 -4.01 0.91
N PRO A 32 5.82 -4.89 -0.10
CA PRO A 32 6.67 -4.87 -1.29
C PRO A 32 6.42 -3.64 -2.15
N ILE A 33 7.47 -3.12 -2.77
CA ILE A 33 7.40 -2.09 -3.82
C ILE A 33 7.78 -2.79 -5.13
N PRO A 34 6.81 -3.12 -6.00
CA PRO A 34 7.06 -3.92 -7.21
C PRO A 34 8.17 -3.34 -8.10
N ALA A 35 8.26 -2.03 -8.21
CA ALA A 35 9.31 -1.35 -8.99
C ALA A 35 10.74 -1.70 -8.54
N ASN A 36 10.92 -2.07 -7.26
CA ASN A 36 12.23 -2.40 -6.67
C ASN A 36 12.55 -3.90 -6.73
N LEU A 37 11.61 -4.72 -7.17
CA LEU A 37 11.79 -6.18 -7.26
C LEU A 37 12.40 -6.59 -8.60
N SER A 38 12.94 -7.80 -8.66
CA SER A 38 13.33 -8.43 -9.91
C SER A 38 12.10 -8.69 -10.81
N GLU A 39 12.30 -8.71 -12.12
CA GLU A 39 11.21 -8.77 -13.10
C GLU A 39 10.26 -9.96 -12.88
N ASN A 40 10.80 -11.11 -12.54
CA ASN A 40 10.04 -12.34 -12.28
C ASN A 40 9.13 -12.29 -11.05
N LEU A 41 9.35 -11.34 -10.13
CA LEU A 41 8.54 -11.18 -8.91
C LEU A 41 7.52 -10.04 -9.02
N ARG A 42 7.64 -9.16 -10.01
CA ARG A 42 6.77 -7.98 -10.14
C ARG A 42 5.32 -8.33 -10.40
N GLU A 43 5.07 -9.29 -11.28
CA GLU A 43 3.71 -9.70 -11.63
C GLU A 43 2.97 -10.27 -10.42
N ASP A 44 3.60 -11.13 -9.65
CA ASP A 44 3.01 -11.75 -8.46
C ASP A 44 2.73 -10.74 -7.34
N THR A 45 3.48 -9.61 -7.32
CA THR A 45 3.33 -8.53 -6.34
C THR A 45 2.55 -7.34 -6.87
N ARG A 46 1.97 -7.41 -8.07
CA ARG A 46 1.16 -6.35 -8.69
C ARG A 46 0.04 -5.85 -7.77
N LYS A 47 -0.69 -6.77 -7.12
CA LYS A 47 -1.67 -6.44 -6.11
C LYS A 47 -0.96 -6.09 -4.81
N LEU A 48 -1.12 -4.84 -4.35
CA LEU A 48 -0.46 -4.32 -3.17
C LEU A 48 -1.29 -4.61 -1.91
N PRO A 49 -0.65 -5.01 -0.80
CA PRO A 49 -1.31 -5.45 0.42
C PRO A 49 -1.77 -4.27 1.30
N PHE A 50 -2.69 -3.47 0.80
CA PHE A 50 -3.38 -2.46 1.61
C PHE A 50 -4.41 -3.11 2.53
N THR A 51 -4.57 -2.57 3.72
CA THR A 51 -5.58 -3.02 4.69
C THR A 51 -6.91 -2.30 4.46
N GLY A 52 -6.86 -0.99 4.27
CA GLY A 52 -8.03 -0.13 4.13
C GLY A 52 -8.40 0.22 2.68
N ALA A 53 -7.79 -0.40 1.69
CA ALA A 53 -8.17 -0.25 0.28
C ALA A 53 -8.18 -1.60 -0.42
N HIS A 54 -9.20 -1.82 -1.25
CA HIS A 54 -9.32 -3.05 -2.03
C HIS A 54 -8.81 -2.83 -3.47
N ASN A 55 -8.37 -3.92 -4.10
CA ASN A 55 -7.90 -3.91 -5.48
C ASN A 55 -6.77 -2.90 -5.78
N PHE A 56 -6.02 -2.44 -4.78
CA PHE A 56 -4.89 -1.57 -5.00
C PHE A 56 -3.80 -2.31 -5.78
N ARG A 57 -3.43 -1.79 -6.94
CA ARG A 57 -2.48 -2.47 -7.84
C ARG A 57 -1.66 -1.50 -8.68
N ASP A 58 -0.42 -1.89 -8.97
CA ASP A 58 0.46 -1.22 -9.90
C ASP A 58 0.03 -1.53 -11.35
N LEU A 59 -0.02 -0.53 -12.20
CA LEU A 59 -0.34 -0.67 -13.63
C LEU A 59 0.92 -0.79 -14.52
N GLY A 60 2.09 -0.99 -13.91
CA GLY A 60 3.33 -1.28 -14.64
C GLY A 60 3.30 -2.63 -15.38
N GLY A 61 4.24 -2.85 -16.28
CA GLY A 61 4.43 -4.12 -16.99
C GLY A 61 3.54 -4.35 -18.23
N TYR A 62 2.41 -3.64 -18.35
CA TYR A 62 1.56 -3.78 -19.55
C TYR A 62 2.25 -3.24 -20.80
N LYS A 63 2.16 -4.01 -21.88
CA LYS A 63 2.71 -3.61 -23.19
C LYS A 63 1.73 -2.72 -23.94
N THR A 64 2.27 -1.71 -24.59
CA THR A 64 1.55 -0.84 -25.50
C THR A 64 1.61 -1.38 -26.93
N GLU A 65 0.72 -0.91 -27.81
CA GLU A 65 0.66 -1.34 -29.24
C GLU A 65 1.97 -1.05 -29.99
N ASP A 66 2.69 0.02 -29.62
CA ASP A 66 3.98 0.38 -30.20
C ASP A 66 5.18 -0.38 -29.57
N GLY A 67 4.91 -1.44 -28.79
CA GLY A 67 5.92 -2.33 -28.22
C GLY A 67 6.64 -1.81 -26.98
N LYS A 68 6.23 -0.64 -26.44
CA LYS A 68 6.74 -0.14 -25.16
C LYS A 68 6.08 -0.84 -23.98
N THR A 69 6.57 -0.58 -22.80
CA THR A 69 6.03 -1.13 -21.55
C THR A 69 5.76 -0.01 -20.57
N VAL A 70 4.59 -0.05 -19.92
CA VAL A 70 4.28 0.89 -18.82
C VAL A 70 5.27 0.65 -17.69
N LYS A 71 5.90 1.74 -17.21
CA LYS A 71 6.88 1.65 -16.13
C LYS A 71 6.20 1.29 -14.81
N TRP A 72 6.77 0.35 -14.10
CA TRP A 72 6.38 0.01 -12.74
C TRP A 72 6.59 1.19 -11.77
N GLY A 73 5.73 1.29 -10.77
CA GLY A 73 5.84 2.33 -9.74
C GLY A 73 5.46 3.74 -10.21
N LYS A 74 4.66 3.88 -11.26
CA LYS A 74 4.25 5.19 -11.81
C LYS A 74 2.77 5.44 -11.76
N VAL A 75 1.97 4.43 -12.03
CA VAL A 75 0.51 4.54 -12.06
C VAL A 75 -0.08 3.38 -11.27
N TYR A 76 -0.99 3.70 -10.39
CA TYR A 76 -1.71 2.75 -9.55
C TYR A 76 -3.21 2.92 -9.74
N ARG A 77 -3.99 1.91 -9.43
CA ARG A 77 -5.44 2.00 -9.32
C ARG A 77 -5.91 1.34 -8.03
N SER A 78 -7.02 1.86 -7.48
CA SER A 78 -7.65 1.34 -6.27
C SER A 78 -9.15 1.59 -6.31
N ASP A 79 -9.89 1.11 -5.31
CA ASP A 79 -11.17 1.66 -4.88
C ASP A 79 -10.95 2.95 -4.09
N ASN A 80 -11.96 3.43 -3.33
CA ASN A 80 -11.85 4.62 -2.52
C ASN A 80 -10.78 4.47 -1.41
N LEU A 81 -10.28 5.58 -0.90
CA LEU A 81 -9.18 5.62 0.05
C LEU A 81 -9.62 6.09 1.46
N HIS A 82 -10.94 6.07 1.75
CA HIS A 82 -11.44 6.61 3.01
C HIS A 82 -11.05 5.76 4.23
N SER A 83 -10.93 4.44 4.06
CA SER A 83 -10.64 3.48 5.14
C SER A 83 -9.15 3.18 5.33
N LEU A 84 -8.25 3.91 4.66
CA LEU A 84 -6.81 3.69 4.80
C LEU A 84 -6.37 3.77 6.27
N THR A 85 -5.53 2.82 6.69
CA THR A 85 -4.86 2.85 7.99
C THR A 85 -3.65 3.79 7.99
N ASP A 86 -3.07 4.09 9.15
CA ASP A 86 -1.84 4.88 9.23
C ASP A 86 -0.66 4.15 8.59
N GLU A 87 -0.63 2.81 8.66
CA GLU A 87 0.34 1.97 7.97
C GLU A 87 0.16 2.01 6.46
N ASP A 88 -1.09 2.07 5.98
CA ASP A 88 -1.39 2.24 4.56
C ASP A 88 -0.89 3.60 4.05
N LEU A 89 -1.08 4.68 4.81
CA LEU A 89 -0.58 6.01 4.47
C LEU A 89 0.95 6.03 4.37
N LYS A 90 1.66 5.44 5.33
CA LYS A 90 3.12 5.28 5.27
C LYS A 90 3.55 4.48 4.04
N TYR A 91 2.78 3.45 3.68
CA TYR A 91 3.06 2.66 2.49
C TYR A 91 2.86 3.46 1.20
N MET A 92 1.80 4.28 1.10
CA MET A 92 1.61 5.20 -0.03
C MET A 92 2.78 6.19 -0.18
N GLU A 93 3.33 6.68 0.92
CA GLU A 93 4.53 7.55 0.89
C GLU A 93 5.76 6.79 0.38
N ARG A 94 5.97 5.55 0.81
CA ARG A 94 7.05 4.68 0.30
C ARG A 94 6.89 4.36 -1.19
N LEU A 95 5.65 4.21 -1.69
CA LEU A 95 5.33 4.08 -3.11
C LEU A 95 5.55 5.39 -3.88
N ASN A 96 5.89 6.48 -3.18
CA ASN A 96 6.10 7.81 -3.74
C ASN A 96 4.90 8.37 -4.54
N ILE A 97 3.68 8.07 -4.07
CA ILE A 97 2.44 8.58 -4.66
C ILE A 97 2.35 10.08 -4.35
N LYS A 98 2.20 10.90 -5.39
CA LYS A 98 2.15 12.37 -5.29
C LYS A 98 0.78 12.94 -5.60
N SER A 99 0.02 12.28 -6.44
CA SER A 99 -1.29 12.74 -6.87
C SER A 99 -2.30 11.61 -6.79
N VAL A 100 -3.50 11.93 -6.37
CA VAL A 100 -4.64 11.01 -6.33
C VAL A 100 -5.76 11.60 -7.18
N VAL A 101 -6.11 10.90 -8.25
CA VAL A 101 -7.21 11.28 -9.12
C VAL A 101 -8.48 10.59 -8.62
N ASP A 102 -9.47 11.39 -8.25
CA ASP A 102 -10.76 10.90 -7.75
C ASP A 102 -11.86 11.20 -8.77
N PHE A 103 -12.48 10.14 -9.28
CA PHE A 103 -13.56 10.20 -10.28
C PHE A 103 -14.95 10.17 -9.65
N ARG A 104 -15.05 10.07 -8.31
CA ARG A 104 -16.33 9.98 -7.59
C ARG A 104 -17.10 11.29 -7.62
N SER A 105 -18.40 11.21 -7.43
CA SER A 105 -19.28 12.37 -7.28
C SER A 105 -18.94 13.19 -6.03
N VAL A 106 -19.54 14.37 -5.92
CA VAL A 106 -19.39 15.23 -4.73
C VAL A 106 -20.02 14.53 -3.50
N GLU A 107 -21.15 13.89 -3.70
CA GLU A 107 -21.88 13.18 -2.65
C GLU A 107 -21.03 12.05 -2.06
N GLU A 108 -20.51 11.16 -2.91
CA GLU A 108 -19.65 10.04 -2.49
C GLU A 108 -18.41 10.50 -1.71
N ARG A 109 -17.76 11.58 -2.18
CA ARG A 109 -16.60 12.13 -1.48
C ARG A 109 -16.93 12.80 -0.16
N THR A 110 -18.15 13.32 -0.03
CA THR A 110 -18.62 13.94 1.21
C THR A 110 -18.95 12.87 2.26
N GLU A 111 -19.53 11.77 1.85
CA GLU A 111 -19.87 10.65 2.72
C GLU A 111 -18.62 9.86 3.14
N GLU A 112 -17.71 9.63 2.21
CA GLU A 112 -16.48 8.85 2.41
C GLU A 112 -15.25 9.62 1.92
N PRO A 113 -14.79 10.66 2.66
CA PRO A 113 -13.62 11.44 2.26
C PRO A 113 -12.35 10.62 2.29
N ASP A 114 -11.52 10.73 1.24
CA ASP A 114 -10.24 10.04 1.19
C ASP A 114 -9.30 10.47 2.33
N ARG A 115 -8.58 9.52 2.90
CA ARG A 115 -7.46 9.77 3.80
C ARG A 115 -6.18 9.92 2.98
N LEU A 116 -5.63 11.13 2.94
CA LEU A 116 -4.38 11.44 2.24
C LEU A 116 -3.39 12.10 3.20
N THR A 117 -2.10 11.98 2.89
CA THR A 117 -1.06 12.73 3.61
C THR A 117 -0.88 14.12 2.99
N ALA A 118 -0.28 15.04 3.74
CA ALA A 118 0.00 16.40 3.26
C ALA A 118 0.88 16.48 2.01
N ASN A 119 1.60 15.38 1.70
CA ASN A 119 2.48 15.28 0.53
C ASN A 119 1.75 14.83 -0.74
N MET A 120 0.44 14.55 -0.66
CA MET A 120 -0.38 14.08 -1.77
C MET A 120 -1.37 15.15 -2.22
N THR A 121 -1.48 15.35 -3.51
CA THR A 121 -2.39 16.33 -4.11
C THR A 121 -3.63 15.62 -4.65
N PRO A 122 -4.83 15.87 -4.12
CA PRO A 122 -6.06 15.37 -4.70
C PRO A 122 -6.38 16.11 -6.01
N ILE A 123 -6.79 15.37 -7.03
CA ILE A 123 -7.24 15.87 -8.32
C ILE A 123 -8.66 15.35 -8.52
N LEU A 124 -9.64 16.24 -8.48
CA LEU A 124 -11.05 15.87 -8.54
C LEU A 124 -11.54 15.94 -9.99
N LEU A 125 -11.89 14.78 -10.55
CA LEU A 125 -12.39 14.65 -11.93
C LEU A 125 -13.68 13.79 -11.93
N PRO A 126 -14.80 14.30 -11.38
CA PRO A 126 -16.01 13.52 -11.26
C PRO A 126 -16.56 13.10 -12.63
N ILE A 127 -16.83 11.82 -12.80
CA ILE A 127 -17.48 11.30 -13.99
C ILE A 127 -18.99 11.51 -13.80
N LYS A 128 -19.61 12.27 -14.70
CA LYS A 128 -21.06 12.42 -14.75
C LYS A 128 -21.62 11.33 -15.65
N PHE A 129 -22.47 10.49 -15.08
CA PHE A 129 -23.33 9.62 -15.86
C PHE A 129 -24.60 10.42 -16.22
N GLU A 130 -24.67 10.91 -17.43
CA GLU A 130 -25.96 11.34 -17.96
C GLU A 130 -26.67 10.06 -18.44
N PRO A 131 -27.85 9.73 -17.89
CA PRO A 131 -28.61 8.63 -18.47
C PRO A 131 -28.94 9.02 -19.90
N GLU A 132 -28.44 8.24 -20.87
CA GLU A 132 -28.86 8.41 -22.26
C GLU A 132 -30.39 8.36 -22.27
N GLY A 133 -30.98 9.39 -22.87
CA GLY A 133 -32.42 9.69 -22.78
C GLY A 133 -33.28 8.50 -23.12
N VAL A 134 -34.29 8.26 -22.27
CA VAL A 134 -35.45 7.48 -22.56
C VAL A 134 -36.39 8.30 -23.44
#